data_8c6285976d9da92351670bde04ad5482
#
_entry.id   8c6285976d9da92351670bde04ad5482
#
_cell.length_a   1.000
_cell.length_b   1.000
_cell.length_c   1.000
_cell.angle_alpha   90.00
_cell.angle_beta   90.00
_cell.angle_gamma   90.00
#
_symmetry.space_group_name_H-M   'P 1'
#
loop_
_entity.id
_entity.type
_entity.pdbx_description
1 polymer ?
#
loop_
_entity_poly.entity_id
_entity_poly.type
_entity_poly.pdbx_seq_one_letter_code
_entity_poly.pdbx_strand_id
1 'polypeptide(L)'
;DRKALARLMFTDIRLGSEVDAVELKRAERLKDFATEESGLPAGRDGVTSRPRWQPARMPPGFELTAHRFHGGNAGGRMFEHLVYSDGLAAVSVYVETRDDGLDFEPAIERHGTTHTYSKPLEDVVVTVVGDVPALTVRTIGDSVGLVSR
;
A
#
# COMPACT_ATOMS: atom_id res chain seq x y z
N ASP A 1 5.71 -17.73 21.50
CA ASP A 1 5.84 -16.36 22.02
C ASP A 1 4.95 -15.43 21.21
N ARG A 2 3.80 -15.01 21.79
CA ARG A 2 2.88 -14.06 21.12
C ARG A 2 3.43 -12.66 21.34
N LYS A 3 4.21 -12.15 20.39
CA LYS A 3 4.64 -10.76 20.37
C LYS A 3 3.52 -9.90 19.79
N ALA A 4 3.09 -8.86 20.51
CA ALA A 4 2.17 -7.88 19.96
C ALA A 4 2.83 -7.19 18.75
N LEU A 5 2.16 -7.18 17.60
CA LEU A 5 2.64 -6.52 16.38
C LEU A 5 2.48 -5.00 16.46
N ALA A 6 1.43 -4.55 17.13
CA ALA A 6 1.19 -3.13 17.38
C ALA A 6 0.47 -2.96 18.73
N ARG A 7 0.69 -1.83 19.37
CA ARG A 7 -0.01 -1.41 20.58
C ARG A 7 -0.48 0.03 20.42
N LEU A 8 -1.79 0.24 20.41
CA LEU A 8 -2.40 1.56 20.46
C LEU A 8 -2.78 1.88 21.90
N MET A 9 -2.36 3.04 22.40
CA MET A 9 -2.68 3.51 23.73
C MET A 9 -3.02 5.00 23.67
N PHE A 10 -4.24 5.34 24.10
CA PHE A 10 -4.63 6.73 24.29
C PHE A 10 -4.14 7.18 25.67
N THR A 11 -3.33 8.21 25.71
CA THR A 11 -2.81 8.81 26.95
C THR A 11 -3.68 9.95 27.45
N ASP A 12 -4.40 10.59 26.53
CA ASP A 12 -5.34 11.68 26.82
C ASP A 12 -6.43 11.73 25.74
N ILE A 13 -7.68 11.88 26.14
CA ILE A 13 -8.83 12.02 25.22
C ILE A 13 -9.63 13.23 25.68
N ARG A 14 -9.78 14.23 24.79
CA ARG A 14 -10.59 15.42 25.00
C ARG A 14 -11.77 15.43 24.04
N LEU A 15 -12.96 15.68 24.52
CA LEU A 15 -14.18 15.61 23.75
C LEU A 15 -14.92 16.97 23.77
N GLY A 16 -15.50 17.32 22.61
CA GLY A 16 -16.38 18.49 22.51
C GLY A 16 -15.68 19.83 22.67
N SER A 17 -16.19 20.69 23.54
CA SER A 17 -15.73 22.07 23.74
C SER A 17 -14.39 22.20 24.46
N GLU A 18 -13.82 21.11 24.94
CA GLU A 18 -12.49 21.10 25.58
C GLU A 18 -11.35 21.09 24.56
N VAL A 19 -11.66 20.92 23.27
CA VAL A 19 -10.67 20.95 22.20
C VAL A 19 -10.39 22.38 21.80
N ASP A 20 -9.15 22.85 22.04
CA ASP A 20 -8.75 24.19 21.67
C ASP A 20 -8.65 24.34 20.14
N ALA A 21 -9.26 25.41 19.61
CA ALA A 21 -9.21 25.73 18.18
C ALA A 21 -7.76 25.95 17.66
N VAL A 22 -6.80 26.30 18.55
CA VAL A 22 -5.38 26.45 18.20
C VAL A 22 -4.74 25.08 17.99
N GLU A 23 -5.08 24.07 18.80
CA GLU A 23 -4.59 22.69 18.63
C GLU A 23 -5.13 22.06 17.36
N LEU A 24 -6.40 22.32 16.99
CA LEU A 24 -6.99 21.88 15.72
C LEU A 24 -6.26 22.48 14.51
N LYS A 25 -5.96 23.79 14.54
CA LYS A 25 -5.18 24.46 13.48
C LYS A 25 -3.75 23.94 13.39
N ARG A 26 -3.16 23.52 14.51
CA ARG A 26 -1.82 22.88 14.51
C ARG A 26 -1.87 21.50 13.86
N ALA A 27 -2.92 20.71 14.11
CA ALA A 27 -3.14 19.42 13.45
C ALA A 27 -3.42 19.57 11.95
N GLU A 28 -4.10 20.64 11.52
CA GLU A 28 -4.28 20.97 10.10
C GLU A 28 -2.95 21.31 9.41
N ARG A 29 -2.08 22.08 10.07
CA ARG A 29 -0.73 22.38 9.54
C ARG A 29 0.15 21.13 9.42
N LEU A 30 -0.06 20.11 10.28
CA LEU A 30 0.66 18.83 10.18
C LEU A 30 0.17 17.98 9.01
N LYS A 31 -1.07 18.17 8.55
CA LYS A 31 -1.56 17.56 7.31
C LYS A 31 -0.82 18.07 6.08
N ASP A 32 -0.43 19.34 6.07
CA ASP A 32 0.37 19.91 4.98
C ASP A 32 1.79 19.33 4.92
N PHE A 33 2.34 18.86 6.05
CA PHE A 33 3.63 18.17 6.08
C PHE A 33 3.56 16.66 5.77
N ALA A 34 2.38 16.05 5.93
CA ALA A 34 2.17 14.64 5.62
C ALA A 34 1.82 14.42 4.13
N THR A 35 1.59 15.50 3.38
CA THR A 35 1.24 15.47 1.96
C THR A 35 2.41 15.93 1.09
N GLU A 36 3.62 15.45 1.32
CA GLU A 36 4.49 15.18 0.19
C GLU A 36 3.94 13.92 -0.48
N GLU A 37 2.81 14.07 -1.11
CA GLU A 37 2.41 13.18 -2.20
C GLU A 37 3.55 13.21 -3.20
N SER A 38 4.36 12.17 -3.17
CA SER A 38 5.28 11.84 -4.25
C SER A 38 4.50 12.02 -5.55
N GLY A 39 4.67 13.13 -6.25
CA GLY A 39 4.19 13.57 -7.56
C GLY A 39 3.23 12.69 -8.40
N LEU A 40 2.49 11.81 -7.77
CA LEU A 40 1.46 11.00 -8.39
C LEU A 40 0.22 11.90 -8.55
N PRO A 41 -0.27 12.10 -9.78
CA PRO A 41 -1.47 12.89 -10.01
C PRO A 41 -2.60 12.34 -9.14
N ALA A 42 -3.29 13.24 -8.43
CA ALA A 42 -4.46 12.92 -7.62
C ALA A 42 -5.50 12.19 -8.49
N GLY A 43 -5.43 10.85 -8.51
CA GLY A 43 -6.46 10.02 -9.10
C GLY A 43 -7.65 9.99 -8.15
N ARG A 44 -8.84 10.05 -8.71
CA ARG A 44 -10.10 9.92 -7.94
C ARG A 44 -10.02 8.66 -7.08
N ASP A 45 -10.21 8.83 -5.78
CA ASP A 45 -10.30 7.73 -4.83
C ASP A 45 -11.45 6.80 -5.22
N GLY A 46 -11.17 5.51 -5.29
CA GLY A 46 -12.13 4.47 -5.63
C GLY A 46 -11.62 3.48 -6.69
N VAL A 47 -12.25 2.33 -6.77
CA VAL A 47 -11.98 1.33 -7.82
C VAL A 47 -12.64 1.82 -9.11
N THR A 48 -11.91 2.57 -9.93
CA THR A 48 -12.45 3.20 -11.15
C THR A 48 -12.32 2.35 -12.41
N SER A 49 -11.51 1.29 -12.35
CA SER A 49 -11.29 0.35 -13.47
C SER A 49 -10.99 -1.04 -12.94
N ARG A 50 -11.08 -2.04 -13.81
CA ARG A 50 -10.64 -3.40 -13.45
C ARG A 50 -9.12 -3.45 -13.41
N PRO A 51 -8.53 -3.97 -12.32
CA PRO A 51 -7.10 -4.19 -12.25
C PRO A 51 -6.62 -5.12 -13.38
N ARG A 52 -5.41 -4.88 -13.87
CA ARG A 52 -4.72 -5.77 -14.80
C ARG A 52 -3.99 -6.90 -14.07
N TRP A 53 -3.52 -6.58 -12.87
CA TRP A 53 -2.83 -7.49 -11.98
C TRP A 53 -3.63 -7.68 -10.70
N GLN A 54 -3.67 -8.90 -10.19
CA GLN A 54 -4.33 -9.18 -8.92
C GLN A 54 -3.59 -10.30 -8.18
N PRO A 55 -3.53 -10.27 -6.85
CA PRO A 55 -3.12 -11.42 -6.07
C PRO A 55 -4.23 -12.49 -6.09
N ALA A 56 -3.83 -13.73 -6.39
CA ALA A 56 -4.74 -14.88 -6.32
C ALA A 56 -4.98 -15.38 -4.90
N ARG A 57 -4.13 -14.97 -3.95
CA ARG A 57 -4.24 -15.34 -2.53
C ARG A 57 -4.22 -14.10 -1.67
N MET A 58 -5.34 -13.85 -1.01
CA MET A 58 -5.51 -12.80 -0.02
C MET A 58 -5.96 -13.41 1.32
N PRO A 59 -5.56 -12.85 2.46
CA PRO A 59 -6.13 -13.24 3.74
C PRO A 59 -7.65 -13.03 3.76
N PRO A 60 -8.41 -13.85 4.51
CA PRO A 60 -9.85 -13.65 4.65
C PRO A 60 -10.17 -12.24 5.16
N GLY A 61 -11.21 -11.63 4.59
CA GLY A 61 -11.68 -10.30 4.97
C GLY A 61 -11.02 -9.14 4.23
N PHE A 62 -9.90 -9.35 3.54
CA PHE A 62 -9.29 -8.30 2.74
C PHE A 62 -10.02 -8.13 1.42
N GLU A 63 -10.49 -6.90 1.17
CA GLU A 63 -11.16 -6.50 -0.05
C GLU A 63 -10.41 -5.36 -0.74
N LEU A 64 -10.52 -5.26 -2.07
CA LEU A 64 -9.93 -4.17 -2.83
C LEU A 64 -10.68 -2.87 -2.53
N THR A 65 -10.03 -1.92 -1.88
CA THR A 65 -10.61 -0.64 -1.47
C THR A 65 -10.20 0.53 -2.36
N ALA A 66 -9.01 0.44 -2.99
CA ALA A 66 -8.58 1.45 -3.95
C ALA A 66 -7.76 0.81 -5.08
N HIS A 67 -7.87 1.39 -6.28
CA HIS A 67 -7.09 1.00 -7.44
C HIS A 67 -6.72 2.24 -8.25
N ARG A 68 -5.44 2.37 -8.57
CA ARG A 68 -4.90 3.41 -9.45
C ARG A 68 -4.06 2.74 -10.54
N PHE A 69 -4.27 3.15 -11.77
CA PHE A 69 -3.48 2.72 -12.91
C PHE A 69 -2.94 3.92 -13.66
N HIS A 70 -1.64 3.89 -13.93
CA HIS A 70 -0.96 4.86 -14.77
C HIS A 70 -0.29 4.10 -15.89
N GLY A 71 -0.88 4.13 -17.07
CA GLY A 71 -0.29 3.54 -18.27
C GLY A 71 0.63 4.54 -18.93
N GLY A 72 1.88 4.17 -19.18
CA GLY A 72 2.77 4.99 -19.99
C GLY A 72 2.25 5.10 -21.41
N ASN A 73 2.13 6.34 -21.92
CA ASN A 73 1.97 6.56 -23.35
C ASN A 73 3.26 6.11 -24.05
N ALA A 74 3.13 5.44 -25.20
CA ALA A 74 4.19 4.97 -26.09
C ALA A 74 5.63 4.97 -25.50
N GLY A 75 5.98 3.93 -24.71
CA GLY A 75 7.30 3.78 -24.10
C GLY A 75 7.44 4.31 -22.67
N GLY A 76 6.36 4.78 -22.04
CA GLY A 76 6.35 5.20 -20.65
C GLY A 76 6.21 4.03 -19.67
N ARG A 77 6.67 4.24 -18.45
CA ARG A 77 6.56 3.25 -17.35
C ARG A 77 5.09 3.01 -16.99
N MET A 78 4.71 1.75 -16.83
CA MET A 78 3.44 1.36 -16.25
C MET A 78 3.56 1.35 -14.72
N PHE A 79 2.53 1.85 -14.07
CA PHE A 79 2.40 1.78 -12.62
C PHE A 79 0.96 1.39 -12.27
N GLU A 80 0.80 0.37 -11.49
CA GLU A 80 -0.49 -0.05 -10.95
C GLU A 80 -0.39 -0.18 -9.44
N HIS A 81 -1.30 0.45 -8.71
CA HIS A 81 -1.38 0.42 -7.26
C HIS A 81 -2.76 -0.06 -6.83
N LEU A 82 -2.76 -1.13 -6.05
CA LEU A 82 -3.96 -1.72 -5.47
C LEU A 82 -3.84 -1.64 -3.95
N VAL A 83 -4.91 -1.24 -3.28
CA VAL A 83 -4.99 -1.26 -1.81
C VAL A 83 -6.07 -2.22 -1.39
N TYR A 84 -5.69 -3.17 -0.55
CA TYR A 84 -6.59 -4.13 0.08
C TYR A 84 -6.67 -3.84 1.57
N SER A 85 -7.88 -3.94 2.14
CA SER A 85 -8.08 -3.73 3.58
C SER A 85 -9.20 -4.63 4.11
N ASP A 86 -9.08 -5.03 5.37
CA ASP A 86 -10.12 -5.70 6.17
C ASP A 86 -10.79 -4.73 7.16
N GLY A 87 -10.49 -3.43 7.07
CA GLY A 87 -10.96 -2.39 7.98
C GLY A 87 -10.06 -2.16 9.20
N LEU A 88 -9.11 -3.07 9.51
CA LEU A 88 -8.15 -2.94 10.61
C LEU A 88 -6.72 -2.79 10.11
N ALA A 89 -6.37 -3.50 9.07
CA ALA A 89 -5.09 -3.43 8.40
C ALA A 89 -5.27 -3.11 6.92
N ALA A 90 -4.22 -2.56 6.31
CA ALA A 90 -4.17 -2.33 4.88
C ALA A 90 -2.87 -2.89 4.29
N VAL A 91 -2.97 -3.37 3.05
CA VAL A 91 -1.85 -3.84 2.25
C VAL A 91 -1.89 -3.16 0.90
N SER A 92 -0.79 -2.52 0.54
CA SER A 92 -0.58 -1.95 -0.79
C SER A 92 0.18 -2.93 -1.67
N VAL A 93 -0.31 -3.13 -2.89
CA VAL A 93 0.35 -3.91 -3.94
C VAL A 93 0.69 -2.97 -5.07
N TYR A 94 1.97 -2.85 -5.37
CA TYR A 94 2.50 -2.06 -6.48
C TYR A 94 2.98 -3.00 -7.58
N VAL A 95 2.63 -2.70 -8.82
CA VAL A 95 3.14 -3.39 -10.01
C VAL A 95 3.69 -2.32 -10.96
N GLU A 96 4.99 -2.35 -11.18
CA GLU A 96 5.70 -1.32 -11.94
C GLU A 96 6.50 -1.96 -13.06
N THR A 97 6.63 -1.28 -14.21
CA THR A 97 7.54 -1.71 -15.26
C THR A 97 8.96 -1.79 -14.72
N ARG A 98 9.61 -2.92 -14.94
CA ARG A 98 11.02 -3.12 -14.56
C ARG A 98 11.93 -2.35 -15.51
N ASP A 99 12.95 -1.72 -14.95
CA ASP A 99 14.02 -1.13 -15.75
C ASP A 99 14.91 -2.24 -16.34
N ASP A 100 15.31 -2.08 -17.59
CA ASP A 100 16.24 -2.98 -18.24
C ASP A 100 17.54 -3.10 -17.42
N GLY A 101 17.92 -4.33 -17.11
CA GLY A 101 19.11 -4.64 -16.33
C GLY A 101 18.95 -4.65 -14.80
N LEU A 102 17.77 -4.36 -14.26
CA LEU A 102 17.47 -4.52 -12.85
C LEU A 102 17.08 -5.98 -12.59
N ASP A 103 18.05 -6.80 -12.28
CA ASP A 103 17.82 -8.17 -11.81
C ASP A 103 18.13 -8.25 -10.31
N PHE A 104 17.19 -8.75 -9.54
CA PHE A 104 17.34 -8.91 -8.09
C PHE A 104 16.54 -10.12 -7.61
N GLU A 105 17.01 -10.71 -6.53
CA GLU A 105 16.32 -11.81 -5.88
C GLU A 105 15.14 -11.28 -5.02
N PRO A 106 14.06 -12.05 -4.91
CA PRO A 106 12.96 -11.68 -4.03
C PRO A 106 13.44 -11.41 -2.60
N ALA A 107 13.04 -10.28 -2.05
CA ALA A 107 13.49 -9.83 -0.73
C ALA A 107 12.32 -9.41 0.16
N ILE A 108 12.50 -9.65 1.47
CA ILE A 108 11.61 -9.13 2.51
C ILE A 108 12.40 -8.16 3.38
N GLU A 109 11.86 -6.96 3.54
CA GLU A 109 12.39 -5.94 4.43
C GLU A 109 11.39 -5.64 5.54
N ARG A 110 11.89 -5.14 6.67
CA ARG A 110 11.07 -4.72 7.80
C ARG A 110 11.50 -3.36 8.32
N HIS A 111 10.53 -2.45 8.42
CA HIS A 111 10.69 -1.14 9.04
C HIS A 111 9.62 -0.96 10.13
N GLY A 112 10.01 -1.11 11.39
CA GLY A 112 9.06 -1.12 12.51
C GLY A 112 8.07 -2.28 12.43
N THR A 113 6.79 -1.98 12.30
CA THR A 113 5.69 -2.94 12.12
C THR A 113 5.43 -3.28 10.66
N THR A 114 5.89 -2.44 9.74
CA THR A 114 5.66 -2.58 8.30
C THR A 114 6.63 -3.59 7.69
N HIS A 115 6.09 -4.52 6.91
CA HIS A 115 6.86 -5.44 6.08
C HIS A 115 6.67 -5.08 4.61
N THR A 116 7.78 -5.14 3.88
CA THR A 116 7.82 -4.96 2.42
C THR A 116 8.35 -6.23 1.79
N TYR A 117 7.67 -6.72 0.77
CA TYR A 117 8.14 -7.82 -0.06
C TYR A 117 8.21 -7.39 -1.50
N SER A 118 9.39 -7.52 -2.11
CA SER A 118 9.59 -7.18 -3.52
C SER A 118 10.12 -8.37 -4.30
N LYS A 119 9.62 -8.56 -5.52
CA LYS A 119 10.10 -9.59 -6.44
C LYS A 119 10.00 -9.13 -7.90
N PRO A 120 10.90 -9.59 -8.77
CA PRO A 120 10.71 -9.48 -10.22
C PRO A 120 9.64 -10.47 -10.70
N LEU A 121 8.84 -10.08 -11.68
CA LEU A 121 7.85 -10.91 -12.34
C LEU A 121 7.78 -10.50 -13.82
N GLU A 122 8.41 -11.30 -14.69
CA GLU A 122 8.53 -10.95 -16.12
C GLU A 122 9.11 -9.54 -16.31
N ASP A 123 8.37 -8.65 -16.98
CA ASP A 123 8.78 -7.27 -17.28
C ASP A 123 8.37 -6.26 -16.19
N VAL A 124 7.92 -6.75 -15.03
CA VAL A 124 7.48 -5.90 -13.92
C VAL A 124 8.17 -6.25 -12.61
N VAL A 125 8.12 -5.31 -11.69
CA VAL A 125 8.42 -5.50 -10.28
C VAL A 125 7.12 -5.47 -9.50
N VAL A 126 6.92 -6.46 -8.65
CA VAL A 126 5.82 -6.51 -7.69
C VAL A 126 6.37 -6.15 -6.32
N THR A 127 5.80 -5.12 -5.69
CA THR A 127 6.12 -4.73 -4.31
C THR A 127 4.85 -4.75 -3.48
N VAL A 128 4.89 -5.46 -2.34
CA VAL A 128 3.78 -5.54 -1.38
C VAL A 128 4.22 -4.95 -0.06
N VAL A 129 3.46 -3.99 0.45
CA VAL A 129 3.77 -3.26 1.69
C VAL A 129 2.56 -3.28 2.62
N GLY A 130 2.77 -3.56 3.90
CA GLY A 130 1.69 -3.50 4.89
C GLY A 130 2.13 -3.80 6.32
N ASP A 131 1.32 -3.35 7.28
CA ASP A 131 1.49 -3.65 8.71
C ASP A 131 0.88 -5.03 9.05
N VAL A 132 1.30 -6.03 8.29
CA VAL A 132 0.89 -7.42 8.41
C VAL A 132 2.13 -8.32 8.53
N PRO A 133 2.01 -9.58 8.97
CA PRO A 133 3.16 -10.48 9.06
C PRO A 133 3.94 -10.64 7.75
N ALA A 134 5.27 -10.80 7.85
CA ALA A 134 6.14 -11.00 6.69
C ALA A 134 5.68 -12.12 5.74
N LEU A 135 5.16 -13.23 6.30
CA LEU A 135 4.59 -14.32 5.50
C LEU A 135 3.37 -13.87 4.69
N THR A 136 2.59 -12.93 5.22
CA THR A 136 1.40 -12.40 4.54
C THR A 136 1.78 -11.59 3.31
N VAL A 137 2.71 -10.60 3.44
CA VAL A 137 3.16 -9.81 2.28
C VAL A 137 3.80 -10.70 1.22
N ARG A 138 4.57 -11.71 1.63
CA ARG A 138 5.15 -12.70 0.71
C ARG A 138 4.08 -13.52 0.00
N THR A 139 3.11 -14.08 0.73
CA THR A 139 2.04 -14.90 0.15
C THR A 139 1.22 -14.12 -0.88
N ILE A 140 0.91 -12.85 -0.56
CA ILE A 140 0.22 -11.94 -1.47
C ILE A 140 1.07 -11.71 -2.72
N GLY A 141 2.33 -11.26 -2.55
CA GLY A 141 3.22 -10.94 -3.65
C GLY A 141 3.53 -12.13 -4.57
N ASP A 142 3.76 -13.33 -3.98
CA ASP A 142 3.98 -14.55 -4.77
C ASP A 142 2.77 -14.97 -5.60
N SER A 143 1.58 -14.52 -5.23
CA SER A 143 0.33 -14.84 -5.90
C SER A 143 -0.15 -13.80 -6.91
N VAL A 144 0.56 -12.67 -7.05
CA VAL A 144 0.21 -11.65 -8.04
C VAL A 144 0.40 -12.21 -9.46
N GLY A 145 -0.61 -12.02 -10.28
CA GLY A 145 -0.60 -12.41 -11.68
C GLY A 145 -1.53 -11.55 -12.52
N LEU A 146 -1.42 -11.68 -13.85
CA LEU A 146 -2.33 -11.03 -14.79
C LEU A 146 -3.75 -11.58 -14.64
N VAL A 147 -4.73 -10.70 -14.65
CA VAL A 147 -6.14 -11.09 -14.67
C VAL A 147 -6.48 -11.57 -16.08
N SER A 148 -6.82 -12.85 -16.19
CA SER A 148 -7.32 -13.42 -17.46
C SER A 148 -8.62 -12.70 -17.87
N ARG A 149 -8.68 -12.29 -19.13
CA ARG A 149 -9.91 -11.75 -19.74
C ARG A 149 -10.92 -12.83 -19.98
#